data_51cf6d7dee3a988066fb1e4d4e010aaf
#
_entry.id   51cf6d7dee3a988066fb1e4d4e010aaf
#
_cell.length_a   1.000
_cell.length_b   1.000
_cell.length_c   1.000
_cell.angle_alpha   90.00
_cell.angle_beta   90.00
_cell.angle_gamma   90.00
#
_symmetry.space_group_name_H-M   'P 1'
#
loop_
_entity.id
_entity.type
_entity.pdbx_description
1 polymer ?
#
loop_
_entity_poly.entity_id
_entity_poly.type
_entity_poly.pdbx_seq_one_letter_code
_entity_poly.pdbx_strand_id
1 'polypeptide(L)'
;KKRIRVNEAKSKVSLRDIKNQLERRFPFKRNFKKYLSIKNTSSVIAEIKKASPSAGIIAKDFNPILKAQEYQKMHGVIKALSILTEEDFFQGSNKVLQEVRKFTSLPILRKDFIIDDYQIYESRLIGADCILLITSILSDMQIEEYVSKAEAINLDVLIEVHDEEELASCL
;
A
#
# COMPACT_ATOMS: atom_id res chain seq x y z
N LYS A 1 -3.79 -1.26 18.69
CA LYS A 1 -3.72 -2.55 17.96
C LYS A 1 -2.58 -2.53 16.93
N LYS A 2 -2.55 -1.61 15.95
CA LYS A 2 -1.53 -1.57 14.88
C LYS A 2 -0.09 -1.56 15.40
N ARG A 3 0.21 -0.73 16.42
CA ARG A 3 1.55 -0.67 17.03
C ARG A 3 2.00 -2.02 17.62
N ILE A 4 1.08 -2.79 18.20
CA ILE A 4 1.38 -4.14 18.72
C ILE A 4 1.78 -5.06 17.56
N ARG A 5 1.02 -5.09 16.46
CA ARG A 5 1.32 -5.90 15.28
C ARG A 5 2.65 -5.55 14.63
N VAL A 6 2.98 -4.27 14.56
CA VAL A 6 4.29 -3.82 14.05
C VAL A 6 5.42 -4.35 14.94
N ASN A 7 5.28 -4.28 16.27
CA ASN A 7 6.27 -4.80 17.20
C ASN A 7 6.42 -6.33 17.10
N GLU A 8 5.31 -7.05 16.92
CA GLU A 8 5.34 -8.49 16.67
C GLU A 8 6.02 -8.84 15.34
N ALA A 9 5.80 -8.05 14.30
CA ALA A 9 6.48 -8.22 13.01
C ALA A 9 7.99 -7.98 13.16
N LYS A 10 8.40 -6.90 13.83
CA LYS A 10 9.81 -6.58 14.13
C LYS A 10 10.51 -7.67 14.93
N SER A 11 9.80 -8.35 15.85
CA SER A 11 10.38 -9.45 16.64
C SER A 11 10.63 -10.71 15.80
N LYS A 12 9.86 -10.93 14.74
CA LYS A 12 10.02 -12.08 13.83
C LYS A 12 11.08 -11.83 12.76
N VAL A 13 11.10 -10.64 12.18
CA VAL A 13 12.04 -10.21 11.14
C VAL A 13 12.52 -8.82 11.47
N SER A 14 13.81 -8.64 11.69
CA SER A 14 14.35 -7.33 12.04
C SER A 14 14.33 -6.36 10.84
N LEU A 15 14.31 -5.05 11.12
CA LEU A 15 14.44 -4.03 10.07
C LEU A 15 15.73 -4.22 9.25
N ARG A 16 16.81 -4.63 9.92
CA ARG A 16 18.09 -4.92 9.26
C ARG A 16 17.96 -6.06 8.25
N ASP A 17 17.25 -7.12 8.63
CA ASP A 17 17.05 -8.27 7.73
C ASP A 17 16.18 -7.91 6.53
N ILE A 18 15.15 -7.07 6.70
CA ILE A 18 14.34 -6.56 5.59
C ILE A 18 15.21 -5.73 4.63
N LYS A 19 16.03 -4.80 5.15
CA LYS A 19 16.94 -4.00 4.33
C LYS A 19 17.92 -4.88 3.55
N ASN A 20 18.53 -5.84 4.21
CA ASN A 20 19.44 -6.80 3.56
C ASN A 20 18.73 -7.61 2.45
N GLN A 21 17.48 -8.01 2.67
CA GLN A 21 16.69 -8.71 1.65
C GLN A 21 16.38 -7.82 0.45
N LEU A 22 16.06 -6.54 0.68
CA LEU A 22 15.82 -5.57 -0.39
C LEU A 22 17.08 -5.30 -1.22
N GLU A 23 18.26 -5.19 -0.59
CA GLU A 23 19.54 -5.02 -1.29
C GLU A 23 19.87 -6.20 -2.20
N ARG A 24 19.61 -7.43 -1.73
CA ARG A 24 19.87 -8.65 -2.50
C ARG A 24 18.86 -8.90 -3.62
N ARG A 25 17.64 -8.44 -3.45
CA ARG A 25 16.51 -8.76 -4.32
C ARG A 25 15.60 -7.56 -4.47
N PHE A 26 16.13 -6.49 -5.08
CA PHE A 26 15.37 -5.27 -5.28
C PHE A 26 14.16 -5.54 -6.19
N PRO A 27 12.91 -5.45 -5.70
CA PRO A 27 11.74 -5.76 -6.51
C PRO A 27 11.61 -4.80 -7.69
N PHE A 28 11.15 -5.30 -8.83
CA PHE A 28 10.86 -4.45 -9.97
C PHE A 28 9.84 -3.36 -9.60
N LYS A 29 10.19 -2.08 -9.88
CA LYS A 29 9.29 -0.95 -9.63
C LYS A 29 8.28 -0.82 -10.76
N ARG A 30 6.99 -0.80 -10.39
CA ARG A 30 5.91 -0.31 -11.25
C ARG A 30 5.57 1.09 -10.78
N ASN A 31 5.80 2.07 -11.63
CA ASN A 31 5.66 3.48 -11.27
C ASN A 31 4.17 3.85 -11.11
N PHE A 32 3.66 3.79 -9.87
CA PHE A 32 2.27 4.04 -9.51
C PHE A 32 1.82 5.45 -9.96
N LYS A 33 2.62 6.48 -9.66
CA LYS A 33 2.37 7.86 -10.06
C LYS A 33 2.25 7.99 -11.59
N LYS A 34 3.17 7.40 -12.34
CA LYS A 34 3.18 7.46 -13.82
C LYS A 34 1.93 6.82 -14.43
N TYR A 35 1.48 5.69 -13.88
CA TYR A 35 0.29 5.01 -14.38
C TYR A 35 -0.98 5.83 -14.18
N LEU A 36 -1.06 6.62 -13.11
CA LEU A 36 -2.21 7.50 -12.83
C LEU A 36 -2.15 8.83 -13.61
N SER A 37 -0.96 9.27 -14.02
CA SER A 37 -0.74 10.57 -14.68
C SER A 37 -0.91 10.53 -16.21
N ILE A 38 -1.53 9.50 -16.76
CA ILE A 38 -1.76 9.38 -18.21
C ILE A 38 -2.81 10.43 -18.63
N LYS A 39 -2.40 11.37 -19.47
CA LYS A 39 -3.27 12.46 -19.94
C LYS A 39 -4.40 11.92 -20.83
N ASN A 40 -5.53 12.62 -20.80
CA ASN A 40 -6.73 12.36 -21.63
C ASN A 40 -7.42 11.02 -21.39
N THR A 41 -7.17 10.37 -20.24
CA THR A 41 -7.88 9.16 -19.82
C THR A 41 -8.26 9.25 -18.35
N SER A 42 -9.42 8.74 -17.99
CA SER A 42 -9.76 8.51 -16.58
C SER A 42 -8.88 7.37 -16.04
N SER A 43 -8.26 7.59 -14.91
CA SER A 43 -7.45 6.59 -14.21
C SER A 43 -8.18 6.13 -12.96
N VAL A 44 -8.42 4.82 -12.84
CA VAL A 44 -9.12 4.21 -11.72
C VAL A 44 -8.12 3.40 -10.89
N ILE A 45 -8.14 3.60 -9.57
CA ILE A 45 -7.52 2.71 -8.58
C ILE A 45 -8.62 1.77 -8.09
N ALA A 46 -8.53 0.49 -8.42
CA ALA A 46 -9.52 -0.51 -8.03
C ALA A 46 -9.15 -1.14 -6.68
N GLU A 47 -10.09 -1.14 -5.73
CA GLU A 47 -9.85 -1.64 -4.38
C GLU A 47 -10.22 -3.12 -4.23
N ILE A 48 -9.34 -3.88 -3.56
CA ILE A 48 -9.56 -5.26 -3.13
C ILE A 48 -9.69 -5.27 -1.62
N LYS A 49 -10.93 -5.43 -1.13
CA LYS A 49 -11.31 -5.34 0.27
C LYS A 49 -12.31 -6.41 0.65
N LYS A 50 -12.04 -7.13 1.75
CA LYS A 50 -12.92 -8.18 2.28
C LYS A 50 -14.02 -7.61 3.17
N ALA A 51 -13.66 -6.69 4.04
CA ALA A 51 -14.55 -6.13 5.05
C ALA A 51 -14.23 -4.65 5.31
N SER A 52 -15.16 -3.93 5.93
CA SER A 52 -14.93 -2.59 6.47
C SER A 52 -15.70 -2.40 7.78
N PRO A 53 -15.29 -1.46 8.64
CA PRO A 53 -15.99 -1.18 9.90
C PRO A 53 -17.45 -0.80 9.71
N SER A 54 -17.79 -0.08 8.65
CA SER A 54 -19.14 0.42 8.36
C SER A 54 -20.06 -0.62 7.70
N ALA A 55 -19.51 -1.52 6.86
CA ALA A 55 -20.29 -2.46 6.07
C ALA A 55 -20.14 -3.93 6.53
N GLY A 56 -19.26 -4.20 7.52
CA GLY A 56 -18.95 -5.57 7.92
C GLY A 56 -18.26 -6.36 6.78
N ILE A 57 -18.60 -7.63 6.64
CA ILE A 57 -18.09 -8.48 5.56
C ILE A 57 -18.79 -8.10 4.25
N ILE A 58 -18.04 -7.54 3.30
CA ILE A 58 -18.54 -7.10 2.00
C ILE A 58 -18.61 -8.28 1.02
N ALA A 59 -17.61 -9.15 1.05
CA ALA A 59 -17.51 -10.29 0.15
C ALA A 59 -17.43 -11.60 0.96
N LYS A 60 -18.50 -12.40 0.95
CA LYS A 60 -18.54 -13.71 1.61
C LYS A 60 -17.57 -14.68 0.94
N ASP A 61 -17.59 -14.73 -0.40
CA ASP A 61 -16.70 -15.56 -1.22
C ASP A 61 -15.52 -14.72 -1.73
N PHE A 62 -14.74 -14.16 -0.78
CA PHE A 62 -13.63 -13.28 -1.09
C PHE A 62 -12.48 -14.01 -1.74
N ASN A 63 -12.32 -13.79 -3.06
CA ASN A 63 -11.16 -14.30 -3.81
C ASN A 63 -10.36 -13.11 -4.40
N PRO A 64 -9.33 -12.64 -3.70
CA PRO A 64 -8.56 -11.47 -4.12
C PRO A 64 -7.77 -11.71 -5.42
N ILE A 65 -7.38 -12.96 -5.71
CA ILE A 65 -6.63 -13.31 -6.92
C ILE A 65 -7.54 -13.19 -8.15
N LEU A 66 -8.73 -13.80 -8.11
CA LEU A 66 -9.69 -13.69 -9.21
C LEU A 66 -10.07 -12.22 -9.45
N LYS A 67 -10.29 -11.46 -8.38
CA LYS A 67 -10.61 -10.03 -8.49
C LYS A 67 -9.47 -9.24 -9.14
N ALA A 68 -8.24 -9.51 -8.77
CA ALA A 68 -7.07 -8.87 -9.39
C ALA A 68 -6.93 -9.22 -10.89
N GLN A 69 -7.23 -10.47 -11.27
CA GLN A 69 -7.21 -10.90 -12.66
C GLN A 69 -8.33 -10.25 -13.50
N GLU A 70 -9.53 -10.08 -12.92
CA GLU A 70 -10.61 -9.31 -13.55
C GLU A 70 -10.19 -7.85 -13.79
N TYR A 71 -9.64 -7.20 -12.79
CA TYR A 71 -9.15 -5.82 -12.90
C TYR A 71 -7.99 -5.68 -13.90
N GLN A 72 -7.09 -6.66 -13.95
CA GLN A 72 -6.00 -6.69 -14.93
C GLN A 72 -6.53 -6.70 -16.37
N LYS A 73 -7.65 -7.36 -16.67
CA LYS A 73 -8.27 -7.36 -18.00
C LYS A 73 -8.79 -5.97 -18.39
N MET A 74 -9.09 -5.12 -17.39
CA MET A 74 -9.59 -3.75 -17.56
C MET A 74 -8.47 -2.69 -17.50
N HIS A 75 -7.21 -3.05 -17.77
CA HIS A 75 -6.03 -2.17 -17.65
C HIS A 75 -6.10 -0.89 -18.50
N GLY A 76 -6.98 -0.82 -19.47
CA GLY A 76 -7.29 0.41 -20.21
C GLY A 76 -7.82 1.55 -19.33
N VAL A 77 -8.59 1.20 -18.27
CA VAL A 77 -9.21 2.13 -17.31
C VAL A 77 -8.62 1.97 -15.92
N ILE A 78 -8.48 0.73 -15.42
CA ILE A 78 -7.88 0.44 -14.13
C ILE A 78 -6.37 0.53 -14.26
N LYS A 79 -5.78 1.51 -13.59
CA LYS A 79 -4.36 1.83 -13.68
C LYS A 79 -3.55 1.32 -12.50
N ALA A 80 -4.21 1.07 -11.36
CA ALA A 80 -3.59 0.54 -10.16
C ALA A 80 -4.59 -0.26 -9.32
N LEU A 81 -4.07 -1.07 -8.41
CA LEU A 81 -4.85 -1.77 -7.39
C LEU A 81 -4.58 -1.14 -6.02
N SER A 82 -5.60 -1.06 -5.18
CA SER A 82 -5.50 -0.76 -3.76
C SER A 82 -5.82 -2.04 -2.98
N ILE A 83 -4.88 -2.53 -2.18
CA ILE A 83 -5.06 -3.79 -1.44
C ILE A 83 -5.02 -3.51 0.05
N LEU A 84 -6.13 -3.82 0.74
CA LEU A 84 -6.22 -3.73 2.19
C LEU A 84 -5.30 -4.77 2.84
N THR A 85 -4.34 -4.29 3.64
CA THR A 85 -3.47 -5.16 4.45
C THR A 85 -3.73 -4.99 5.94
N GLU A 86 -4.59 -4.05 6.31
CA GLU A 86 -5.01 -3.84 7.69
C GLU A 86 -5.90 -5.01 8.17
N GLU A 87 -5.52 -5.64 9.28
CA GLU A 87 -6.11 -6.90 9.72
C GLU A 87 -7.28 -6.71 10.68
N ASP A 88 -7.21 -5.71 11.58
CA ASP A 88 -8.14 -5.58 12.71
C ASP A 88 -9.50 -5.04 12.31
N PHE A 89 -9.55 -4.14 11.33
CA PHE A 89 -10.77 -3.44 10.91
C PHE A 89 -11.24 -3.85 9.51
N PHE A 90 -10.31 -4.25 8.64
CA PHE A 90 -10.61 -4.55 7.23
C PHE A 90 -10.41 -6.03 6.87
N GLN A 91 -9.97 -6.87 7.82
CA GLN A 91 -9.66 -8.28 7.59
C GLN A 91 -8.72 -8.51 6.40
N GLY A 92 -7.82 -7.56 6.17
CA GLY A 92 -6.76 -7.65 5.17
C GLY A 92 -5.56 -8.45 5.67
N SER A 93 -4.53 -8.58 4.86
CA SER A 93 -3.23 -9.12 5.31
C SER A 93 -2.12 -8.86 4.28
N ASN A 94 -0.88 -8.81 4.73
CA ASN A 94 0.30 -8.79 3.87
C ASN A 94 0.34 -9.97 2.91
N LYS A 95 -0.15 -11.14 3.33
CA LYS A 95 -0.23 -12.34 2.51
C LYS A 95 -1.13 -12.15 1.28
N VAL A 96 -2.28 -11.47 1.43
CA VAL A 96 -3.17 -11.15 0.31
C VAL A 96 -2.43 -10.33 -0.74
N LEU A 97 -1.70 -9.29 -0.33
CA LEU A 97 -0.92 -8.47 -1.26
C LEU A 97 0.15 -9.30 -1.98
N GLN A 98 0.91 -10.11 -1.25
CA GLN A 98 1.95 -10.97 -1.82
C GLN A 98 1.39 -11.98 -2.84
N GLU A 99 0.22 -12.58 -2.55
CA GLU A 99 -0.42 -13.51 -3.48
C GLU A 99 -0.94 -12.78 -4.72
N VAL A 100 -1.67 -11.67 -4.55
CA VAL A 100 -2.16 -10.86 -5.67
C VAL A 100 -1.01 -10.38 -6.56
N ARG A 101 0.14 -9.99 -5.98
CA ARG A 101 1.32 -9.54 -6.72
C ARG A 101 1.80 -10.53 -7.77
N LYS A 102 1.60 -11.82 -7.55
CA LYS A 102 2.01 -12.90 -8.49
C LYS A 102 1.15 -12.93 -9.77
N PHE A 103 -0.06 -12.37 -9.73
CA PHE A 103 -1.07 -12.49 -10.78
C PHE A 103 -1.43 -11.18 -11.48
N THR A 104 -0.74 -10.07 -11.15
CA THR A 104 -1.01 -8.79 -11.80
C THR A 104 0.27 -8.03 -12.11
N SER A 105 0.29 -7.31 -13.24
CA SER A 105 1.32 -6.34 -13.59
C SER A 105 0.96 -4.91 -13.18
N LEU A 106 -0.29 -4.65 -12.75
CA LEU A 106 -0.72 -3.34 -12.29
C LEU A 106 0.08 -2.90 -11.04
N PRO A 107 0.39 -1.62 -10.90
CA PRO A 107 0.95 -1.09 -9.65
C PRO A 107 0.01 -1.35 -8.47
N ILE A 108 0.58 -1.63 -7.30
CA ILE A 108 -0.18 -1.93 -6.07
C ILE A 108 0.09 -0.87 -5.01
N LEU A 109 -0.98 -0.23 -4.54
CA LEU A 109 -1.02 0.53 -3.29
C LEU A 109 -1.27 -0.42 -2.12
N ARG A 110 -0.36 -0.44 -1.13
CA ARG A 110 -0.65 -1.03 0.17
C ARG A 110 -1.52 -0.06 0.97
N LYS A 111 -2.78 -0.41 1.16
CA LYS A 111 -3.71 0.36 1.98
C LYS A 111 -3.69 -0.17 3.41
N ASP A 112 -2.99 0.55 4.27
CA ASP A 112 -2.76 0.21 5.66
C ASP A 112 -2.50 1.47 6.49
N PHE A 113 -2.56 1.39 7.82
CA PHE A 113 -2.07 2.44 8.71
C PHE A 113 -0.56 2.32 8.85
N ILE A 114 0.17 3.16 8.13
CA ILE A 114 1.64 3.26 8.22
C ILE A 114 1.99 4.21 9.36
N ILE A 115 2.54 3.68 10.45
CA ILE A 115 2.88 4.41 11.68
C ILE A 115 4.32 4.20 12.14
N ASP A 116 5.09 3.47 11.35
CA ASP A 116 6.46 3.08 11.68
C ASP A 116 7.26 2.83 10.40
N ASP A 117 8.52 3.24 10.37
CA ASP A 117 9.39 3.11 9.21
C ASP A 117 9.63 1.65 8.78
N TYR A 118 9.55 0.71 9.71
CA TYR A 118 9.58 -0.72 9.41
C TYR A 118 8.58 -1.10 8.31
N GLN A 119 7.37 -0.56 8.39
CA GLN A 119 6.30 -0.86 7.44
C GLN A 119 6.60 -0.35 6.03
N ILE A 120 7.41 0.70 5.89
CA ILE A 120 7.82 1.24 4.58
C ILE A 120 8.68 0.19 3.85
N TYR A 121 9.72 -0.31 4.52
CA TYR A 121 10.61 -1.33 3.96
C TYR A 121 9.87 -2.67 3.76
N GLU A 122 9.03 -3.07 4.73
CA GLU A 122 8.17 -4.24 4.60
C GLU A 122 7.27 -4.14 3.38
N SER A 123 6.65 -2.98 3.12
CA SER A 123 5.77 -2.75 1.96
C SER A 123 6.49 -3.04 0.66
N ARG A 124 7.72 -2.53 0.53
CA ARG A 124 8.52 -2.79 -0.67
C ARG A 124 8.87 -4.26 -0.82
N LEU A 125 9.24 -4.92 0.27
CA LEU A 125 9.61 -6.34 0.28
C LEU A 125 8.44 -7.25 -0.11
N ILE A 126 7.22 -6.95 0.35
CA ILE A 126 6.02 -7.74 0.02
C ILE A 126 5.46 -7.44 -1.38
N GLY A 127 6.02 -6.48 -2.11
CA GLY A 127 5.70 -6.20 -3.50
C GLY A 127 4.73 -5.05 -3.75
N ALA A 128 4.55 -4.15 -2.78
CA ALA A 128 3.87 -2.87 -3.00
C ALA A 128 4.72 -1.93 -3.87
N ASP A 129 4.05 -1.12 -4.66
CA ASP A 129 4.64 -0.08 -5.50
C ASP A 129 4.34 1.32 -4.92
N CYS A 130 3.36 1.42 -4.03
CA CYS A 130 2.94 2.64 -3.34
C CYS A 130 2.46 2.32 -1.92
N ILE A 131 2.63 3.26 -1.00
CA ILE A 131 2.06 3.22 0.36
C ILE A 131 1.11 4.39 0.57
N LEU A 132 0.21 4.24 1.57
CA LEU A 132 -0.66 5.29 2.05
C LEU A 132 -0.05 5.93 3.30
N LEU A 133 0.11 7.24 3.31
CA LEU A 133 0.36 8.04 4.51
C LEU A 133 -0.88 8.87 4.81
N ILE A 134 -1.28 8.94 6.07
CA ILE A 134 -2.52 9.61 6.49
C ILE A 134 -2.14 10.74 7.46
N THR A 135 -2.45 11.97 7.10
CA THR A 135 -2.08 13.19 7.85
C THR A 135 -2.65 13.17 9.28
N SER A 136 -3.88 12.73 9.46
CA SER A 136 -4.53 12.71 10.78
C SER A 136 -3.91 11.74 11.80
N ILE A 137 -2.97 10.88 11.40
CA ILE A 137 -2.29 9.94 12.30
C ILE A 137 -0.77 10.08 12.33
N LEU A 138 -0.20 10.96 11.52
CA LEU A 138 1.23 11.25 11.42
C LEU A 138 1.47 12.75 11.62
N SER A 139 2.59 13.11 12.23
CA SER A 139 3.05 14.50 12.22
C SER A 139 3.70 14.86 10.88
N ASP A 140 3.78 16.15 10.56
CA ASP A 140 4.42 16.64 9.33
C ASP A 140 5.86 16.12 9.20
N MET A 141 6.64 16.17 10.29
CA MET A 141 7.99 15.62 10.32
C MET A 141 8.02 14.11 9.99
N GLN A 142 7.03 13.34 10.45
CA GLN A 142 6.95 11.92 10.11
C GLN A 142 6.57 11.70 8.65
N ILE A 143 5.70 12.54 8.09
CA ILE A 143 5.33 12.48 6.67
C ILE A 143 6.56 12.75 5.81
N GLU A 144 7.30 13.82 6.07
CA GLU A 144 8.55 14.14 5.35
C GLU A 144 9.58 13.02 5.44
N GLU A 145 9.81 12.50 6.64
CA GLU A 145 10.74 11.39 6.87
C GLU A 145 10.32 10.13 6.12
N TYR A 146 9.02 9.79 6.14
CA TYR A 146 8.51 8.57 5.52
C TYR A 146 8.48 8.67 4.00
N VAL A 147 8.19 9.85 3.45
CA VAL A 147 8.32 10.14 2.01
C VAL A 147 9.76 9.93 1.57
N SER A 148 10.72 10.55 2.26
CA SER A 148 12.16 10.42 1.95
C SER A 148 12.62 8.95 1.99
N LYS A 149 12.21 8.20 3.03
CA LYS A 149 12.55 6.76 3.14
C LYS A 149 11.91 5.92 2.04
N ALA A 150 10.66 6.22 1.66
CA ALA A 150 9.96 5.51 0.58
C ALA A 150 10.65 5.76 -0.78
N GLU A 151 10.99 7.01 -1.08
CA GLU A 151 11.69 7.38 -2.31
C GLU A 151 13.05 6.70 -2.43
N ALA A 152 13.82 6.63 -1.32
CA ALA A 152 15.12 5.98 -1.27
C ALA A 152 15.08 4.49 -1.68
N ILE A 153 13.91 3.84 -1.54
CA ILE A 153 13.71 2.44 -1.94
C ILE A 153 12.78 2.29 -3.15
N ASN A 154 12.59 3.36 -3.93
CA ASN A 154 11.71 3.38 -5.10
C ASN A 154 10.27 2.93 -4.81
N LEU A 155 9.69 3.41 -3.72
CA LEU A 155 8.29 3.21 -3.33
C LEU A 155 7.57 4.54 -3.48
N ASP A 156 6.49 4.58 -4.25
CA ASP A 156 5.68 5.79 -4.39
C ASP A 156 4.83 6.01 -3.12
N VAL A 157 4.41 7.24 -2.89
CA VAL A 157 3.58 7.61 -1.73
C VAL A 157 2.29 8.28 -2.20
N LEU A 158 1.18 7.88 -1.61
CA LEU A 158 -0.11 8.55 -1.68
C LEU A 158 -0.40 9.13 -0.30
N ILE A 159 -0.68 10.43 -0.22
CA ILE A 159 -1.02 11.11 1.04
C ILE A 159 -2.53 11.31 1.08
N GLU A 160 -3.16 10.84 2.15
CA GLU A 160 -4.59 11.05 2.43
C GLU A 160 -4.73 12.25 3.36
N VAL A 161 -5.52 13.23 2.92
CA VAL A 161 -5.84 14.47 3.64
C VAL A 161 -7.35 14.62 3.77
N HIS A 162 -7.84 15.26 4.84
CA HIS A 162 -9.26 15.38 5.14
C HIS A 162 -9.78 16.83 5.11
N ASP A 163 -8.90 17.82 5.16
CA ASP A 163 -9.24 19.22 5.12
C ASP A 163 -8.16 20.06 4.43
N GLU A 164 -8.41 21.37 4.32
CA GLU A 164 -7.52 22.33 3.66
C GLU A 164 -6.22 22.57 4.45
N GLU A 165 -6.25 22.47 5.79
CA GLU A 165 -5.08 22.67 6.64
C GLU A 165 -4.10 21.50 6.46
N GLU A 166 -4.62 20.26 6.48
CA GLU A 166 -3.83 19.07 6.18
C GLU A 166 -3.26 19.10 4.75
N LEU A 167 -4.03 19.59 3.78
CA LEU A 167 -3.53 19.73 2.41
C LEU A 167 -2.39 20.77 2.34
N ALA A 168 -2.53 21.91 3.01
CA ALA A 168 -1.53 22.96 3.01
C ALA A 168 -0.20 22.50 3.64
N SER A 169 -0.25 21.64 4.66
CA SER A 169 0.96 21.08 5.29
C SER A 169 1.72 20.07 4.41
N CYS A 170 1.07 19.55 3.36
CA CYS A 170 1.67 18.57 2.44
C CYS A 170 2.21 19.18 1.13
N LEU A 171 2.00 20.48 0.89
CA LEU A 171 2.42 21.19 -0.33
C LEU A 171 3.74 21.94 -0.13
#